data_d6d15efbfea037b0b9a0e4608b2342d3
#
_entry.id   d6d15efbfea037b0b9a0e4608b2342d3
#
_cell.length_a   1.000
_cell.length_b   1.000
_cell.length_c   1.000
_cell.angle_alpha   90.00
_cell.angle_beta   90.00
_cell.angle_gamma   90.00
#
_symmetry.space_group_name_H-M   'P 1'
#
loop_
_entity.id
_entity.type
_entity.pdbx_description
1 polymer ?
#
loop_
_entity_poly.entity_id
_entity_poly.type
_entity_poly.pdbx_seq_one_letter_code
_entity_poly.pdbx_strand_id
1 'polypeptide(L)'
;MNEAGYQTLIVKFSEPITILDSIFDDAEAWGVDTLKGWIEDYESTRFTATDIHTAVITSEYNMECVKEWLQRRTPIAEITEY
;
A
#
# COMPACT_ATOMS: atom_id res chain seq x y z
N MET A 1 9.78 -21.44 -4.16
CA MET A 1 10.61 -20.29 -4.41
C MET A 1 9.94 -19.28 -5.34
N ASN A 2 10.14 -18.04 -5.10
CA ASN A 2 9.52 -16.99 -5.88
C ASN A 2 10.43 -16.57 -7.03
N GLU A 3 10.30 -17.22 -8.17
CA GLU A 3 11.14 -16.95 -9.31
C GLU A 3 10.85 -15.59 -9.93
N ALA A 4 9.67 -15.10 -9.75
CA ALA A 4 9.30 -13.83 -10.34
C ALA A 4 9.90 -12.63 -9.59
N GLY A 5 10.38 -12.85 -8.38
CA GLY A 5 10.94 -11.77 -7.59
C GLY A 5 9.92 -10.91 -6.88
N TYR A 6 8.64 -11.18 -7.07
CA TYR A 6 7.61 -10.41 -6.37
C TYR A 6 7.52 -10.79 -4.91
N GLN A 7 7.41 -9.78 -4.07
CA GLN A 7 7.11 -9.95 -2.67
C GLN A 7 5.67 -9.56 -2.44
N THR A 8 5.02 -10.21 -1.49
CA THR A 8 3.62 -9.97 -1.19
C THR A 8 3.46 -9.56 0.26
N LEU A 9 2.69 -8.51 0.46
CA LEU A 9 2.40 -7.97 1.78
C LEU A 9 0.89 -7.86 1.93
N ILE A 10 0.36 -8.42 3.01
CA ILE A 10 -1.06 -8.23 3.33
C ILE A 10 -1.11 -7.27 4.51
N VAL A 11 -1.76 -6.14 4.31
CA VAL A 11 -1.84 -5.08 5.32
C VAL A 11 -3.28 -4.90 5.74
N LYS A 12 -3.52 -4.98 7.04
CA LYS A 12 -4.81 -4.64 7.61
C LYS A 12 -4.67 -3.31 8.33
N PHE A 13 -5.41 -2.32 7.87
CA PHE A 13 -5.38 -1.00 8.47
C PHE A 13 -6.38 -0.90 9.62
N SER A 14 -6.09 -0.05 10.59
CA SER A 14 -7.02 0.17 11.70
C SER A 14 -8.18 1.08 11.30
N GLU A 15 -8.07 1.76 10.14
CA GLU A 15 -9.12 2.61 9.60
C GLU A 15 -9.54 2.10 8.24
N PRO A 16 -10.78 2.35 7.81
CA PRO A 16 -11.21 1.97 6.45
C PRO A 16 -10.33 2.63 5.39
N ILE A 17 -10.07 1.90 4.31
CA ILE A 17 -9.22 2.40 3.23
C ILE A 17 -9.79 3.67 2.62
N THR A 18 -11.12 3.79 2.55
CA THR A 18 -11.73 5.01 2.01
C THR A 18 -11.43 6.24 2.86
N ILE A 19 -11.29 6.06 4.17
CA ILE A 19 -10.88 7.16 5.06
C ILE A 19 -9.44 7.53 4.78
N LEU A 20 -8.59 6.53 4.58
CA LEU A 20 -7.17 6.77 4.28
C LEU A 20 -7.00 7.47 2.95
N ASP A 21 -7.84 7.14 1.98
CA ASP A 21 -7.81 7.84 0.69
C ASP A 21 -8.02 9.35 0.87
N SER A 22 -8.93 9.73 1.77
CA SER A 22 -9.17 11.14 2.04
C SER A 22 -7.95 11.82 2.65
N ILE A 23 -7.23 11.10 3.50
CA ILE A 23 -6.04 11.66 4.14
C ILE A 23 -4.93 11.91 3.12
N PHE A 24 -4.86 11.08 2.09
CA PHE A 24 -3.81 11.16 1.09
C PHE A 24 -4.26 11.85 -0.20
N ASP A 25 -5.35 12.59 -0.15
CA ASP A 25 -5.85 13.33 -1.30
C ASP A 25 -5.00 14.58 -1.48
N ASP A 26 -3.97 14.47 -2.30
CA ASP A 26 -3.05 15.57 -2.56
C ASP A 26 -2.86 15.72 -4.07
N ALA A 27 -3.97 15.75 -4.78
CA ALA A 27 -3.94 15.78 -6.24
C ALA A 27 -3.28 17.03 -6.78
N GLU A 28 -3.38 18.15 -6.07
CA GLU A 28 -2.79 19.40 -6.53
C GLU A 28 -1.27 19.34 -6.57
N ALA A 29 -0.67 18.66 -5.58
CA ALA A 29 0.78 18.61 -5.49
C ALA A 29 1.36 17.50 -6.37
N TRP A 30 0.70 16.34 -6.41
CA TRP A 30 1.30 15.16 -7.02
C TRP A 30 0.43 14.49 -8.07
N GLY A 31 -0.83 14.91 -8.21
CA GLY A 31 -1.75 14.23 -9.09
C GLY A 31 -2.20 12.87 -8.57
N VAL A 32 -2.01 12.63 -7.28
CA VAL A 32 -2.36 11.37 -6.64
C VAL A 32 -3.34 11.65 -5.53
N ASP A 33 -4.50 11.03 -5.60
CA ASP A 33 -5.59 11.33 -4.67
C ASP A 33 -6.10 10.10 -3.90
N THR A 34 -5.39 8.98 -3.94
CA THR A 34 -5.78 7.79 -3.21
C THR A 34 -4.56 7.10 -2.64
N LEU A 35 -4.80 6.29 -1.60
CA LEU A 35 -3.73 5.46 -1.04
C LEU A 35 -3.17 4.50 -2.10
N LYS A 36 -4.06 3.93 -2.90
CA LYS A 36 -3.64 3.06 -3.99
C LYS A 36 -2.70 3.78 -4.94
N GLY A 37 -3.03 5.01 -5.30
CA GLY A 37 -2.20 5.80 -6.20
C GLY A 37 -0.81 6.05 -5.64
N TRP A 38 -0.71 6.36 -4.35
CA TRP A 38 0.57 6.58 -3.69
C TRP A 38 1.42 5.32 -3.71
N ILE A 39 0.82 4.17 -3.39
CA ILE A 39 1.53 2.90 -3.34
C ILE A 39 1.97 2.47 -4.75
N GLU A 40 1.08 2.62 -5.72
CA GLU A 40 1.38 2.19 -7.09
C GLU A 40 2.33 3.14 -7.81
N ASP A 41 2.63 4.27 -7.22
CA ASP A 41 3.64 5.16 -7.74
C ASP A 41 5.05 4.56 -7.61
N TYR A 42 5.24 3.63 -6.71
CA TYR A 42 6.48 2.85 -6.67
C TYR A 42 6.52 1.91 -7.86
N GLU A 43 7.66 1.83 -8.50
CA GLU A 43 7.81 1.01 -9.70
C GLU A 43 7.51 -0.45 -9.41
N SER A 44 6.80 -1.10 -10.31
CA SER A 44 6.46 -2.52 -10.22
C SER A 44 5.73 -2.89 -8.93
N THR A 45 4.87 -2.00 -8.47
CA THR A 45 4.13 -2.18 -7.23
C THR A 45 2.62 -2.10 -7.51
N ARG A 46 1.87 -3.01 -6.91
CA ARG A 46 0.43 -3.06 -7.08
C ARG A 46 -0.27 -3.12 -5.73
N PHE A 47 -1.44 -2.50 -5.68
CA PHE A 47 -2.24 -2.42 -4.46
C PHE A 47 -3.66 -2.87 -4.81
N THR A 48 -4.15 -3.89 -4.10
CA THR A 48 -5.50 -4.41 -4.33
C THR A 48 -6.23 -4.51 -2.98
N ALA A 49 -7.28 -3.73 -2.83
CA ALA A 49 -8.12 -3.80 -1.63
C ALA A 49 -8.94 -5.08 -1.68
N THR A 50 -8.90 -5.85 -0.61
CA THR A 50 -9.65 -7.10 -0.51
C THR A 50 -10.88 -6.97 0.37
N ASP A 51 -10.86 -5.99 1.29
CA ASP A 51 -12.05 -5.61 2.05
C ASP A 51 -11.89 -4.17 2.52
N ILE A 52 -12.78 -3.70 3.38
CA ILE A 52 -12.82 -2.32 3.81
C ILE A 52 -11.50 -1.88 4.46
N HIS A 53 -10.83 -2.78 5.15
CA HIS A 53 -9.63 -2.47 5.91
C HIS A 53 -8.37 -3.12 5.37
N THR A 54 -8.48 -4.06 4.45
CA THR A 54 -7.36 -4.92 4.07
C THR A 54 -6.97 -4.75 2.62
N ALA A 55 -5.68 -4.73 2.37
CA ALA A 55 -5.14 -4.67 1.01
C ALA A 55 -3.99 -5.66 0.84
N VAL A 56 -3.88 -6.19 -0.37
CA VAL A 56 -2.75 -7.01 -0.77
C VAL A 56 -1.87 -6.16 -1.65
N ILE A 57 -0.60 -6.07 -1.29
CA ILE A 57 0.38 -5.27 -2.02
C ILE A 57 1.48 -6.19 -2.52
N THR A 58 1.78 -6.08 -3.81
CA THR A 58 2.88 -6.83 -4.40
C THR A 58 3.88 -5.85 -4.98
N SER A 59 5.16 -6.17 -4.86
CA SER A 59 6.21 -5.31 -5.40
C SER A 59 7.39 -6.16 -5.79
N GLU A 60 8.00 -5.82 -6.91
CA GLU A 60 9.14 -6.56 -7.43
C GLU A 60 10.44 -6.12 -6.77
N TYR A 61 10.59 -4.82 -6.56
CA TYR A 61 11.85 -4.27 -6.03
C TYR A 61 11.69 -3.44 -4.77
N ASN A 62 10.53 -2.87 -4.55
CA ASN A 62 10.38 -1.77 -3.61
C ASN A 62 9.65 -2.13 -2.33
N MET A 63 9.51 -3.42 -2.02
CA MET A 63 8.70 -3.83 -0.87
C MET A 63 9.20 -3.23 0.45
N GLU A 64 10.51 -3.15 0.62
CA GLU A 64 11.08 -2.56 1.83
C GLU A 64 10.65 -1.09 1.96
N CYS A 65 10.74 -0.34 0.87
CA CYS A 65 10.36 1.06 0.89
C CYS A 65 8.86 1.23 1.08
N VAL A 66 8.07 0.40 0.43
CA VAL A 66 6.61 0.44 0.54
C VAL A 66 6.19 0.15 1.97
N LYS A 67 6.75 -0.90 2.56
CA LYS A 67 6.44 -1.29 3.92
C LYS A 67 6.79 -0.18 4.91
N GLU A 68 7.97 0.41 4.75
CA GLU A 68 8.41 1.49 5.61
C GLU A 68 7.49 2.71 5.47
N TRP A 69 7.13 3.05 4.23
CA TRP A 69 6.23 4.17 3.98
C TRP A 69 4.88 3.94 4.66
N LEU A 70 4.35 2.72 4.53
CA LEU A 70 3.08 2.37 5.14
C LEU A 70 3.13 2.49 6.67
N GLN A 71 4.21 1.99 7.26
CA GLN A 71 4.35 2.02 8.71
C GLN A 71 4.47 3.44 9.24
N ARG A 72 5.01 4.34 8.45
CA ARG A 72 5.16 5.74 8.85
C ARG A 72 3.92 6.57 8.61
N ARG A 73 3.15 6.24 7.59
CA ARG A 73 2.12 7.12 7.09
C ARG A 73 0.70 6.62 7.30
N THR A 74 0.54 5.36 7.67
CA THR A 74 -0.81 4.78 7.79
C THR A 74 -0.99 4.09 9.14
N PRO A 75 -2.23 4.07 9.66
CA PRO A 75 -2.52 3.36 10.91
C PRO A 75 -2.69 1.88 10.60
N ILE A 76 -1.67 1.10 10.90
CA ILE A 76 -1.66 -0.34 10.59
C ILE A 76 -2.05 -1.15 11.81
N ALA A 77 -3.05 -2.03 11.64
CA ALA A 77 -3.45 -2.97 12.67
C ALA A 77 -2.61 -4.25 12.59
N GLU A 78 -2.31 -4.70 11.37
CA GLU A 78 -1.59 -5.95 11.20
C GLU A 78 -0.91 -5.98 9.83
N ILE A 79 0.30 -6.51 9.78
CA ILE A 79 1.01 -6.74 8.52
C ILE A 79 1.47 -8.19 8.49
N THR A 80 1.23 -8.85 7.35
CA THR A 80 1.71 -10.21 7.11
C THR A 80 2.53 -10.20 5.83
N GLU A 81 3.74 -10.72 5.90
CA GLU A 81 4.62 -10.83 4.73
C GLU A 81 4.65 -12.27 4.22
N TYR A 82 4.68 -12.41 2.91
CA TYR A 82 4.76 -13.71 2.25
C TYR A 82 6.01 -13.84 1.42
#